data_a3962ee0f12058b176f6ceba8abafb35
#
_entry.id   a3962ee0f12058b176f6ceba8abafb35
#
_cell.length_a   1.000
_cell.length_b   1.000
_cell.length_c   1.000
_cell.angle_alpha   90.00
_cell.angle_beta   90.00
_cell.angle_gamma   90.00
#
_symmetry.space_group_name_H-M   'P 1'
#
loop_
_entity.id
_entity.type
_entity.pdbx_description
1 polymer ?
#
loop_
_entity_poly.entity_id
_entity_poly.type
_entity_poly.pdbx_seq_one_letter_code
_entity_poly.pdbx_strand_id
1 'polypeptide(L)'
;MPRWTIEQETAINETGKNIIVSAGAGSGKTAVLTERVIRKLKNGVSIKNMLILTFTNNAAHEMKERIRNAIKKEVENNNNDLKKELNYIDNAYITTFDSFALSTLKKYHYLLNIGNDISIIDSNIIDLKKEELLEQIFEEMYFQKDEDFLRLINLLCVKDDTNLKSMILNINNKIDLLEDKYSYLDSYIENYFSHDFVNNIFLDYTNLIIEKINTIIKLLNDLSSEVDGKYIDIYSKELDGLFKSSNYTEIRNNVITSLSSLRGATDLGKEIKKEMVGILKEIDNRCYYSEDEIKSNIYSTKDYVFVLIKIIKELNIRLDNYKRSINKYEFNDISIMAINIVKNNSFVREELKNSFNEICVDEYQDTSDLQ
;
A
#
# COMPACT_ATOMS: atom_id res chain seq x y z
N MET A 1 16.63 -38.78 -10.45
CA MET A 1 15.79 -37.78 -9.75
C MET A 1 16.71 -36.68 -9.24
N PRO A 2 16.37 -35.39 -9.32
CA PRO A 2 17.18 -34.36 -8.66
C PRO A 2 17.23 -34.68 -7.15
N ARG A 3 18.39 -34.48 -6.54
CA ARG A 3 18.54 -34.69 -5.10
C ARG A 3 18.12 -33.38 -4.41
N TRP A 4 16.98 -33.40 -3.77
CA TRP A 4 16.47 -32.23 -3.01
C TRP A 4 17.34 -31.98 -1.78
N THR A 5 17.51 -30.72 -1.38
CA THR A 5 18.11 -30.39 -0.08
C THR A 5 17.12 -30.71 1.05
N ILE A 6 17.58 -30.73 2.28
CA ILE A 6 16.75 -31.03 3.46
C ILE A 6 15.57 -29.99 3.54
N GLU A 7 15.90 -28.72 3.31
CA GLU A 7 14.91 -27.63 3.34
C GLU A 7 13.89 -27.77 2.21
N GLN A 8 14.34 -28.10 0.99
CA GLN A 8 13.45 -28.37 -0.15
C GLN A 8 12.57 -29.58 0.12
N GLU A 9 13.10 -30.65 0.66
CA GLU A 9 12.36 -31.86 1.01
C GLU A 9 11.31 -31.56 2.10
N THR A 10 11.66 -30.73 3.08
CA THR A 10 10.70 -30.25 4.09
C THR A 10 9.58 -29.46 3.46
N ALA A 11 9.90 -28.48 2.59
CA ALA A 11 8.88 -27.67 1.90
C ALA A 11 7.96 -28.50 1.00
N ILE A 12 8.47 -29.57 0.41
CA ILE A 12 7.69 -30.49 -0.44
C ILE A 12 6.73 -31.34 0.39
N ASN A 13 7.12 -31.83 1.57
CA ASN A 13 6.37 -32.84 2.34
C ASN A 13 5.51 -32.27 3.47
N GLU A 14 5.84 -31.09 3.99
CA GLU A 14 5.13 -30.51 5.13
C GLU A 14 3.65 -30.33 4.88
N THR A 15 2.80 -30.67 5.85
CA THR A 15 1.33 -30.61 5.74
C THR A 15 0.70 -30.15 7.05
N GLY A 16 -0.56 -29.75 7.00
CA GLY A 16 -1.36 -29.43 8.19
C GLY A 16 -1.08 -28.06 8.81
N LYS A 17 -0.29 -27.21 8.15
CA LYS A 17 0.01 -25.82 8.58
C LYS A 17 0.29 -24.90 7.39
N ASN A 18 0.30 -23.60 7.65
CA ASN A 18 0.74 -22.61 6.68
C ASN A 18 2.27 -22.63 6.56
N ILE A 19 2.78 -22.62 5.33
CA ILE A 19 4.22 -22.72 5.02
C ILE A 19 4.61 -21.54 4.17
N ILE A 20 5.64 -20.82 4.58
CA ILE A 20 6.30 -19.78 3.77
C ILE A 20 7.68 -20.30 3.40
N VAL A 21 8.00 -20.31 2.10
CA VAL A 21 9.29 -20.69 1.57
C VAL A 21 10.01 -19.44 1.09
N SER A 22 11.03 -19.02 1.84
CA SER A 22 11.92 -17.92 1.45
C SER A 22 13.18 -18.48 0.83
N ALA A 23 13.46 -18.09 -0.42
CA ALA A 23 14.65 -18.57 -1.14
C ALA A 23 15.06 -17.60 -2.25
N GLY A 24 16.35 -17.47 -2.51
CA GLY A 24 16.89 -16.59 -3.54
C GLY A 24 16.47 -16.97 -4.97
N ALA A 25 16.73 -16.08 -5.92
CA ALA A 25 16.52 -16.38 -7.34
C ALA A 25 17.35 -17.59 -7.76
N GLY A 26 16.79 -18.49 -8.59
CA GLY A 26 17.46 -19.69 -9.06
C GLY A 26 17.55 -20.84 -8.05
N SER A 27 17.03 -20.71 -6.84
CA SER A 27 17.03 -21.76 -5.79
C SER A 27 16.09 -22.94 -6.08
N GLY A 28 15.32 -22.88 -7.16
CA GLY A 28 14.42 -23.95 -7.56
C GLY A 28 13.02 -23.89 -6.92
N LYS A 29 12.54 -22.72 -6.44
CA LYS A 29 11.19 -22.54 -5.85
C LYS A 29 10.08 -23.19 -6.68
N THR A 30 10.02 -22.86 -7.97
CA THR A 30 9.01 -23.43 -8.90
C THR A 30 9.14 -24.94 -9.06
N ALA A 31 10.38 -25.50 -9.02
CA ALA A 31 10.58 -26.94 -9.08
C ALA A 31 10.10 -27.62 -7.79
N VAL A 32 10.33 -27.02 -6.63
CA VAL A 32 9.83 -27.48 -5.33
C VAL A 32 8.31 -27.48 -5.33
N LEU A 33 7.66 -26.41 -5.81
CA LEU A 33 6.20 -26.33 -5.92
C LEU A 33 5.64 -27.42 -6.86
N THR A 34 6.24 -27.60 -8.03
CA THR A 34 5.84 -28.65 -8.97
C THR A 34 5.96 -30.04 -8.34
N GLU A 35 7.06 -30.35 -7.67
CA GLU A 35 7.27 -31.63 -7.00
C GLU A 35 6.27 -31.84 -5.85
N ARG A 36 5.99 -30.78 -5.06
CA ARG A 36 4.94 -30.82 -4.02
C ARG A 36 3.59 -31.23 -4.60
N VAL A 37 3.19 -30.60 -5.70
CA VAL A 37 1.94 -30.96 -6.42
C VAL A 37 1.97 -32.44 -6.83
N ILE A 38 3.04 -32.92 -7.45
CA ILE A 38 3.15 -34.33 -7.88
C ILE A 38 3.05 -35.29 -6.71
N ARG A 39 3.70 -35.01 -5.57
CA ARG A 39 3.58 -35.87 -4.38
C ARG A 39 2.17 -35.89 -3.80
N LYS A 40 1.48 -34.76 -3.80
CA LYS A 40 0.07 -34.70 -3.39
C LYS A 40 -0.82 -35.52 -4.31
N LEU A 41 -0.61 -35.47 -5.64
CA LEU A 41 -1.33 -36.29 -6.60
C LEU A 41 -1.07 -37.81 -6.37
N LYS A 42 0.17 -38.19 -6.10
CA LYS A 42 0.54 -39.58 -5.73
C LYS A 42 -0.14 -40.06 -4.44
N ASN A 43 -0.39 -39.13 -3.51
CA ASN A 43 -1.09 -39.40 -2.26
C ASN A 43 -2.63 -39.34 -2.40
N GLY A 44 -3.15 -39.28 -3.63
CA GLY A 44 -4.59 -39.36 -3.91
C GLY A 44 -5.34 -38.04 -3.91
N VAL A 45 -4.67 -36.89 -3.73
CA VAL A 45 -5.30 -35.58 -3.92
C VAL A 45 -5.45 -35.30 -5.41
N SER A 46 -6.62 -34.90 -5.88
CA SER A 46 -6.80 -34.54 -7.30
C SER A 46 -6.34 -33.11 -7.59
N ILE A 47 -5.83 -32.87 -8.79
CA ILE A 47 -5.46 -31.51 -9.25
C ILE A 47 -6.66 -30.54 -9.24
N LYS A 48 -7.88 -31.03 -9.37
CA LYS A 48 -9.12 -30.25 -9.25
C LYS A 48 -9.28 -29.64 -7.85
N ASN A 49 -8.75 -30.29 -6.84
CA ASN A 49 -8.84 -29.88 -5.45
C ASN A 49 -7.60 -29.09 -4.97
N MET A 50 -6.83 -28.56 -5.92
CA MET A 50 -5.72 -27.67 -5.66
C MET A 50 -5.97 -26.30 -6.28
N LEU A 51 -5.66 -25.24 -5.53
CA LEU A 51 -5.64 -23.87 -6.02
C LEU A 51 -4.19 -23.41 -6.10
N ILE A 52 -3.70 -23.15 -7.30
CA ILE A 52 -2.33 -22.67 -7.53
C ILE A 52 -2.42 -21.29 -8.15
N LEU A 53 -2.00 -20.30 -7.39
CA LEU A 53 -2.07 -18.89 -7.76
C LEU A 53 -0.71 -18.36 -8.18
N THR A 54 -0.69 -17.61 -9.27
CA THR A 54 0.50 -16.94 -9.79
C THR A 54 0.18 -15.47 -10.05
N PHE A 55 1.22 -14.66 -10.26
CA PHE A 55 1.06 -13.23 -10.48
C PHE A 55 0.64 -12.89 -11.92
N THR A 56 1.12 -13.63 -12.92
CA THR A 56 0.83 -13.36 -14.33
C THR A 56 0.20 -14.56 -15.04
N ASN A 57 -0.60 -14.28 -16.09
CA ASN A 57 -1.17 -15.33 -16.93
C ASN A 57 -0.10 -16.21 -17.59
N ASN A 58 1.06 -15.63 -17.96
CA ASN A 58 2.16 -16.41 -18.52
C ASN A 58 2.74 -17.37 -17.48
N ALA A 59 2.95 -16.91 -16.22
CA ALA A 59 3.43 -17.77 -15.14
C ALA A 59 2.42 -18.89 -14.83
N ALA A 60 1.11 -18.59 -14.84
CA ALA A 60 0.07 -19.62 -14.68
C ALA A 60 0.12 -20.64 -15.79
N HIS A 61 0.28 -20.22 -17.04
CA HIS A 61 0.42 -21.13 -18.19
C HIS A 61 1.67 -21.98 -18.08
N GLU A 62 2.84 -21.40 -17.79
CA GLU A 62 4.08 -22.14 -17.58
C GLU A 62 3.96 -23.15 -16.44
N MET A 63 3.38 -22.77 -15.31
CA MET A 63 3.14 -23.65 -14.19
C MET A 63 2.26 -24.83 -14.59
N LYS A 64 1.17 -24.58 -15.33
CA LYS A 64 0.27 -25.61 -15.86
C LYS A 64 1.03 -26.59 -16.76
N GLU A 65 1.86 -26.10 -17.68
CA GLU A 65 2.66 -26.96 -18.56
C GLU A 65 3.73 -27.76 -17.80
N ARG A 66 4.39 -27.17 -16.81
CA ARG A 66 5.37 -27.87 -15.96
C ARG A 66 4.73 -29.02 -15.20
N ILE A 67 3.55 -28.78 -14.59
CA ILE A 67 2.81 -29.80 -13.86
C ILE A 67 2.33 -30.88 -14.84
N ARG A 68 1.80 -30.51 -16.02
CA ARG A 68 1.38 -31.45 -17.08
C ARG A 68 2.52 -32.37 -17.49
N ASN A 69 3.70 -31.80 -17.77
CA ASN A 69 4.86 -32.58 -18.17
C ASN A 69 5.38 -33.48 -17.05
N ALA A 70 5.33 -33.04 -15.81
CA ALA A 70 5.69 -33.84 -14.65
C ALA A 70 4.73 -35.02 -14.47
N ILE A 71 3.40 -34.83 -14.63
CA ILE A 71 2.41 -35.92 -14.59
C ILE A 71 2.66 -36.93 -15.74
N LYS A 72 2.90 -36.45 -16.99
CA LYS A 72 3.22 -37.34 -18.13
C LYS A 72 4.43 -38.24 -17.81
N LYS A 73 5.50 -37.66 -17.30
CA LYS A 73 6.71 -38.40 -16.91
C LYS A 73 6.44 -39.46 -15.84
N GLU A 74 5.56 -39.14 -14.88
CA GLU A 74 5.19 -40.14 -13.86
C GLU A 74 4.32 -41.27 -14.45
N VAL A 75 3.44 -40.99 -15.39
CA VAL A 75 2.64 -42.01 -16.10
C VAL A 75 3.56 -42.91 -16.93
N GLU A 76 4.57 -42.35 -17.61
CA GLU A 76 5.62 -43.13 -18.32
C GLU A 76 6.43 -44.03 -17.39
N ASN A 77 6.59 -43.64 -16.12
CA ASN A 77 7.23 -44.46 -15.07
C ASN A 77 6.28 -45.45 -14.39
N ASN A 78 5.16 -45.84 -15.05
CA ASN A 78 4.14 -46.77 -14.61
C ASN A 78 3.20 -46.31 -13.49
N ASN A 79 3.13 -45.02 -13.18
CA ASN A 79 2.17 -44.43 -12.24
C ASN A 79 0.84 -44.19 -12.98
N ASN A 80 0.17 -45.25 -13.43
CA ASN A 80 -1.04 -45.13 -14.26
C ASN A 80 -2.21 -44.45 -13.57
N ASP A 81 -2.27 -44.42 -12.25
CA ASP A 81 -3.30 -43.72 -11.46
C ASP A 81 -3.33 -42.22 -11.71
N LEU A 82 -2.20 -41.62 -12.13
CA LEU A 82 -2.10 -40.23 -12.47
C LEU A 82 -2.62 -39.89 -13.88
N LYS A 83 -2.90 -40.87 -14.72
CA LYS A 83 -3.42 -40.65 -16.09
C LYS A 83 -4.70 -39.83 -16.11
N LYS A 84 -5.60 -40.02 -15.15
CA LYS A 84 -6.83 -39.25 -15.01
C LYS A 84 -6.58 -37.77 -14.76
N GLU A 85 -5.50 -37.42 -14.06
CA GLU A 85 -5.17 -36.02 -13.72
C GLU A 85 -4.76 -35.20 -14.96
N LEU A 86 -4.24 -35.86 -16.02
CA LEU A 86 -4.00 -35.20 -17.32
C LEU A 86 -5.27 -34.69 -17.98
N ASN A 87 -6.42 -35.38 -17.77
CA ASN A 87 -7.70 -34.93 -18.30
C ASN A 87 -8.28 -33.75 -17.50
N TYR A 88 -7.83 -33.57 -16.27
CA TYR A 88 -8.34 -32.55 -15.37
C TYR A 88 -7.53 -31.27 -15.39
N ILE A 89 -6.26 -31.32 -15.85
CA ILE A 89 -5.34 -30.19 -15.74
C ILE A 89 -5.80 -28.94 -16.49
N ASP A 90 -6.54 -29.08 -17.58
CA ASP A 90 -7.04 -27.95 -18.34
C ASP A 90 -8.07 -27.13 -17.56
N ASN A 91 -8.85 -27.80 -16.70
CA ASN A 91 -9.88 -27.21 -15.86
C ASN A 91 -9.41 -27.05 -14.39
N ALA A 92 -8.12 -27.29 -14.11
CA ALA A 92 -7.58 -27.10 -12.77
C ALA A 92 -7.39 -25.62 -12.46
N TYR A 93 -7.52 -25.26 -11.19
CA TYR A 93 -7.34 -23.89 -10.70
C TYR A 93 -5.85 -23.53 -10.61
N ILE A 94 -5.18 -23.49 -11.76
CA ILE A 94 -3.81 -22.97 -11.94
C ILE A 94 -3.95 -21.65 -12.69
N THR A 95 -3.97 -20.53 -11.98
CA THR A 95 -4.48 -19.28 -12.52
C THR A 95 -3.92 -18.07 -11.75
N THR A 96 -4.23 -16.85 -12.20
CA THR A 96 -3.91 -15.63 -11.44
C THR A 96 -4.97 -15.34 -10.37
N PHE A 97 -4.63 -14.50 -9.38
CA PHE A 97 -5.58 -14.01 -8.38
C PHE A 97 -6.81 -13.38 -9.05
N ASP A 98 -6.59 -12.50 -10.02
CA ASP A 98 -7.68 -11.79 -10.70
C ASP A 98 -8.60 -12.73 -11.49
N SER A 99 -8.04 -13.73 -12.17
CA SER A 99 -8.81 -14.74 -12.88
C SER A 99 -9.61 -15.63 -11.91
N PHE A 100 -9.04 -15.96 -10.75
CA PHE A 100 -9.76 -16.70 -9.71
C PHE A 100 -10.87 -15.85 -9.09
N ALA A 101 -10.61 -14.58 -8.79
CA ALA A 101 -11.62 -13.64 -8.30
C ALA A 101 -12.77 -13.48 -9.31
N LEU A 102 -12.45 -13.28 -10.60
CA LEU A 102 -13.44 -13.16 -11.67
C LEU A 102 -14.28 -14.45 -11.83
N SER A 103 -13.65 -15.62 -11.75
CA SER A 103 -14.39 -16.90 -11.83
C SER A 103 -15.32 -17.10 -10.64
N THR A 104 -14.87 -16.72 -9.45
CA THR A 104 -15.68 -16.74 -8.23
C THR A 104 -16.85 -15.78 -8.36
N LEU A 105 -16.60 -14.55 -8.82
CA LEU A 105 -17.63 -13.55 -9.04
C LEU A 105 -18.69 -14.02 -10.07
N LYS A 106 -18.24 -14.59 -11.19
CA LYS A 106 -19.17 -15.18 -12.20
C LYS A 106 -20.00 -16.31 -11.66
N LYS A 107 -19.45 -17.14 -10.76
CA LYS A 107 -20.19 -18.24 -10.14
C LYS A 107 -21.27 -17.76 -9.17
N TYR A 108 -20.98 -16.69 -8.41
CA TYR A 108 -21.85 -16.19 -7.35
C TYR A 108 -22.45 -14.80 -7.63
N HIS A 109 -22.47 -14.36 -8.90
CA HIS A 109 -22.91 -13.04 -9.35
C HIS A 109 -24.30 -12.64 -8.81
N TYR A 110 -25.18 -13.62 -8.66
CA TYR A 110 -26.55 -13.43 -8.18
C TYR A 110 -26.61 -12.87 -6.74
N LEU A 111 -25.59 -13.11 -5.92
CA LEU A 111 -25.49 -12.55 -4.57
C LEU A 111 -25.28 -11.04 -4.57
N LEU A 112 -24.79 -10.47 -5.66
CA LEU A 112 -24.56 -9.03 -5.82
C LEU A 112 -25.61 -8.38 -6.75
N ASN A 113 -26.60 -9.15 -7.24
CA ASN A 113 -27.61 -8.68 -8.21
C ASN A 113 -26.98 -8.06 -9.48
N ILE A 114 -25.94 -8.70 -10.03
CA ILE A 114 -25.28 -8.30 -11.28
C ILE A 114 -25.42 -9.43 -12.32
N GLY A 115 -25.28 -9.09 -13.62
CA GLY A 115 -25.32 -10.07 -14.70
C GLY A 115 -24.15 -11.07 -14.61
N ASN A 116 -24.25 -12.21 -15.28
CA ASN A 116 -23.20 -13.23 -15.34
C ASN A 116 -22.13 -12.95 -16.40
N ASP A 117 -22.38 -12.01 -17.30
CA ASP A 117 -21.51 -11.58 -18.40
C ASP A 117 -20.44 -10.57 -17.96
N ILE A 118 -20.05 -10.64 -16.69
CA ILE A 118 -19.04 -9.77 -16.07
C ILE A 118 -17.74 -9.83 -16.87
N SER A 119 -17.20 -8.65 -17.16
CA SER A 119 -15.92 -8.51 -17.84
C SER A 119 -15.09 -7.35 -17.27
N ILE A 120 -13.80 -7.34 -17.58
CA ILE A 120 -12.89 -6.28 -17.18
C ILE A 120 -13.04 -5.12 -18.18
N ILE A 121 -13.10 -3.90 -17.66
CA ILE A 121 -13.11 -2.68 -18.49
C ILE A 121 -11.65 -2.31 -18.84
N ASP A 122 -11.46 -1.77 -20.05
CA ASP A 122 -10.17 -1.22 -20.45
C ASP A 122 -9.82 0.01 -19.62
N SER A 123 -8.56 0.08 -19.15
CA SER A 123 -8.09 1.18 -18.28
C SER A 123 -8.24 2.55 -18.94
N ASN A 124 -7.97 2.67 -20.23
CA ASN A 124 -8.10 3.95 -20.94
C ASN A 124 -9.57 4.41 -20.99
N ILE A 125 -10.50 3.47 -21.16
CA ILE A 125 -11.94 3.80 -21.21
C ILE A 125 -12.41 4.30 -19.85
N ILE A 126 -12.00 3.64 -18.76
CA ILE A 126 -12.44 4.04 -17.43
C ILE A 126 -11.78 5.34 -16.99
N ASP A 127 -10.52 5.60 -17.35
CA ASP A 127 -9.83 6.84 -17.03
C ASP A 127 -10.50 8.05 -17.74
N LEU A 128 -10.83 7.91 -19.02
CA LEU A 128 -11.61 8.93 -19.75
C LEU A 128 -12.99 9.16 -19.10
N LYS A 129 -13.63 8.08 -18.60
CA LYS A 129 -14.92 8.19 -17.92
C LYS A 129 -14.80 8.87 -16.57
N LYS A 130 -13.72 8.62 -15.82
CA LYS A 130 -13.42 9.33 -14.57
C LYS A 130 -13.27 10.84 -14.82
N GLU A 131 -12.55 11.22 -15.85
CA GLU A 131 -12.38 12.63 -16.26
C GLU A 131 -13.71 13.28 -16.64
N GLU A 132 -14.50 12.63 -17.49
CA GLU A 132 -15.82 13.10 -17.91
C GLU A 132 -16.75 13.32 -16.73
N LEU A 133 -16.85 12.33 -15.83
CA LEU A 133 -17.73 12.43 -14.66
C LEU A 133 -17.27 13.51 -13.67
N LEU A 134 -15.97 13.67 -13.50
CA LEU A 134 -15.42 14.72 -12.65
C LEU A 134 -15.72 16.11 -13.23
N GLU A 135 -15.59 16.27 -14.56
CA GLU A 135 -15.99 17.50 -15.25
C GLU A 135 -17.46 17.86 -15.00
N GLN A 136 -18.36 16.88 -15.17
CA GLN A 136 -19.80 17.07 -14.90
C GLN A 136 -20.06 17.49 -13.45
N ILE A 137 -19.37 16.88 -12.47
CA ILE A 137 -19.51 17.26 -11.06
C ILE A 137 -19.08 18.71 -10.84
N PHE A 138 -17.97 19.13 -11.43
CA PHE A 138 -17.48 20.51 -11.32
C PHE A 138 -18.44 21.51 -11.96
N GLU A 139 -18.92 21.21 -13.18
CA GLU A 139 -19.92 22.06 -13.86
C GLU A 139 -21.20 22.23 -13.02
N GLU A 140 -21.71 21.13 -12.43
CA GLU A 140 -22.87 21.16 -11.55
C GLU A 140 -22.61 22.03 -10.31
N MET A 141 -21.46 21.90 -9.66
CA MET A 141 -21.10 22.69 -8.48
C MET A 141 -20.90 24.17 -8.80
N TYR A 142 -20.33 24.51 -9.97
CA TYR A 142 -20.26 25.89 -10.48
C TYR A 142 -21.65 26.45 -10.76
N PHE A 143 -22.52 25.67 -11.40
CA PHE A 143 -23.89 26.09 -11.71
C PHE A 143 -24.70 26.33 -10.44
N GLN A 144 -24.57 25.47 -9.45
CA GLN A 144 -25.25 25.60 -8.15
C GLN A 144 -24.66 26.72 -7.28
N LYS A 145 -23.49 27.25 -7.65
CA LYS A 145 -22.72 28.21 -6.85
C LYS A 145 -22.46 27.71 -5.43
N ASP A 146 -22.07 26.44 -5.30
CA ASP A 146 -21.72 25.83 -4.01
C ASP A 146 -20.59 26.66 -3.36
N GLU A 147 -20.90 27.31 -2.26
CA GLU A 147 -20.00 28.29 -1.63
C GLU A 147 -18.71 27.62 -1.13
N ASP A 148 -18.80 26.42 -0.58
CA ASP A 148 -17.65 25.73 -0.03
C ASP A 148 -16.73 25.24 -1.16
N PHE A 149 -17.31 24.77 -2.26
CA PHE A 149 -16.57 24.46 -3.48
C PHE A 149 -15.88 25.70 -4.06
N LEU A 150 -16.57 26.83 -4.15
CA LEU A 150 -15.97 28.06 -4.66
C LEU A 150 -14.83 28.56 -3.77
N ARG A 151 -14.91 28.38 -2.45
CA ARG A 151 -13.80 28.66 -1.53
C ARG A 151 -12.60 27.76 -1.82
N LEU A 152 -12.83 26.44 -2.04
CA LEU A 152 -11.79 25.50 -2.41
C LEU A 152 -11.10 25.89 -3.72
N ILE A 153 -11.89 26.25 -4.75
CA ILE A 153 -11.38 26.72 -6.05
C ILE A 153 -10.50 27.96 -5.86
N ASN A 154 -11.00 28.97 -5.14
CA ASN A 154 -10.26 30.22 -4.91
C ASN A 154 -8.95 29.99 -4.14
N LEU A 155 -8.89 28.97 -3.28
CA LEU A 155 -7.68 28.64 -2.53
C LEU A 155 -6.64 27.90 -3.37
N LEU A 156 -7.06 26.93 -4.17
CA LEU A 156 -6.16 25.97 -4.82
C LEU A 156 -5.93 26.25 -6.31
N CYS A 157 -6.82 27.00 -6.96
CA CYS A 157 -6.76 27.21 -8.40
C CYS A 157 -6.34 28.65 -8.72
N VAL A 158 -5.25 28.82 -9.49
CA VAL A 158 -4.71 30.15 -9.86
C VAL A 158 -5.21 30.60 -11.24
N LYS A 159 -5.26 29.69 -12.22
CA LYS A 159 -5.68 29.98 -13.60
C LYS A 159 -6.90 29.18 -14.01
N ASP A 160 -6.88 27.90 -13.74
CA ASP A 160 -7.94 26.93 -14.05
C ASP A 160 -7.94 25.83 -12.98
N ASP A 161 -8.90 24.92 -13.05
CA ASP A 161 -9.11 23.84 -12.09
C ASP A 161 -8.49 22.49 -12.52
N THR A 162 -7.73 22.48 -13.63
CA THR A 162 -7.14 21.25 -14.19
C THR A 162 -6.24 20.53 -13.18
N ASN A 163 -5.39 21.28 -12.45
CA ASN A 163 -4.51 20.69 -11.45
C ASN A 163 -5.29 20.07 -10.28
N LEU A 164 -6.37 20.71 -9.85
CA LEU A 164 -7.22 20.20 -8.78
C LEU A 164 -7.93 18.91 -9.22
N LYS A 165 -8.48 18.88 -10.44
CA LYS A 165 -9.07 17.66 -11.01
C LYS A 165 -8.08 16.52 -11.08
N SER A 166 -6.87 16.78 -11.58
CA SER A 166 -5.78 15.77 -11.61
C SER A 166 -5.42 15.26 -10.21
N MET A 167 -5.37 16.15 -9.21
CA MET A 167 -5.12 15.78 -7.82
C MET A 167 -6.23 14.89 -7.28
N ILE A 168 -7.49 15.22 -7.53
CA ILE A 168 -8.66 14.43 -7.10
C ILE A 168 -8.62 13.03 -7.73
N LEU A 169 -8.33 12.92 -9.03
CA LEU A 169 -8.21 11.63 -9.71
C LEU A 169 -7.07 10.79 -9.13
N ASN A 170 -5.92 11.41 -8.84
CA ASN A 170 -4.79 10.71 -8.21
C ASN A 170 -5.13 10.22 -6.79
N ILE A 171 -5.86 11.01 -6.01
CA ILE A 171 -6.35 10.60 -4.69
C ILE A 171 -7.33 9.44 -4.84
N ASN A 172 -8.29 9.57 -5.77
CA ASN A 172 -9.29 8.53 -6.02
C ASN A 172 -8.63 7.19 -6.39
N ASN A 173 -7.64 7.20 -7.28
CA ASN A 173 -6.92 5.99 -7.69
C ASN A 173 -6.21 5.30 -6.50
N LYS A 174 -5.74 6.06 -5.50
CA LYS A 174 -5.17 5.48 -4.27
C LYS A 174 -6.24 4.92 -3.35
N ILE A 175 -7.39 5.59 -3.23
CA ILE A 175 -8.52 5.16 -2.40
C ILE A 175 -9.18 3.90 -3.00
N ASP A 176 -9.19 3.75 -4.32
CA ASP A 176 -9.70 2.56 -5.01
C ASP A 176 -8.91 1.26 -4.68
N LEU A 177 -7.74 1.36 -4.06
CA LEU A 177 -6.98 0.22 -3.54
C LEU A 177 -7.47 -0.26 -2.16
N LEU A 178 -8.32 0.50 -1.49
CA LEU A 178 -8.85 0.14 -0.17
C LEU A 178 -10.01 -0.86 -0.31
N GLU A 179 -10.07 -1.82 0.59
CA GLU A 179 -11.17 -2.80 0.65
C GLU A 179 -12.54 -2.11 0.85
N ASP A 180 -12.59 -1.12 1.74
CA ASP A 180 -13.80 -0.32 2.03
C ASP A 180 -13.50 1.18 1.94
N LYS A 181 -13.47 1.67 0.70
CA LYS A 181 -13.24 3.09 0.42
C LYS A 181 -14.30 4.02 0.98
N TYR A 182 -15.55 3.57 1.04
CA TYR A 182 -16.65 4.39 1.54
C TYR A 182 -16.57 4.58 3.05
N SER A 183 -16.34 3.53 3.81
CA SER A 183 -16.12 3.63 5.26
C SER A 183 -14.90 4.50 5.59
N TYR A 184 -13.81 4.38 4.81
CA TYR A 184 -12.64 5.23 4.95
C TYR A 184 -12.97 6.71 4.75
N LEU A 185 -13.70 7.06 3.66
CA LEU A 185 -14.10 8.43 3.37
C LEU A 185 -15.11 8.98 4.40
N ASP A 186 -16.03 8.14 4.89
CA ASP A 186 -17.04 8.53 5.90
C ASP A 186 -16.39 8.90 7.23
N SER A 187 -15.41 8.11 7.66
CA SER A 187 -14.72 8.29 8.94
C SER A 187 -13.52 9.25 8.88
N TYR A 188 -13.13 9.72 7.68
CA TYR A 188 -11.89 10.48 7.49
C TYR A 188 -11.82 11.73 8.38
N ILE A 189 -12.87 12.55 8.38
CA ILE A 189 -12.90 13.79 9.15
C ILE A 189 -12.84 13.51 10.65
N GLU A 190 -13.59 12.51 11.13
CA GLU A 190 -13.59 12.13 12.53
C GLU A 190 -12.23 11.58 12.98
N ASN A 191 -11.62 10.75 12.17
CA ASN A 191 -10.33 10.11 12.49
C ASN A 191 -9.17 11.12 12.44
N TYR A 192 -9.06 11.91 11.36
CA TYR A 192 -7.87 12.71 11.07
C TYR A 192 -7.95 14.18 11.56
N PHE A 193 -9.13 14.64 11.99
CA PHE A 193 -9.32 15.96 12.60
C PHE A 193 -9.80 15.87 14.06
N SER A 194 -9.70 14.68 14.69
CA SER A 194 -9.91 14.54 16.13
C SER A 194 -8.81 15.26 16.91
N HIS A 195 -9.16 15.73 18.12
CA HIS A 195 -8.18 16.38 18.98
C HIS A 195 -6.98 15.47 19.32
N ASP A 196 -7.25 14.19 19.56
CA ASP A 196 -6.22 13.21 19.87
C ASP A 196 -5.28 12.97 18.69
N PHE A 197 -5.82 12.85 17.47
CA PHE A 197 -5.00 12.65 16.27
C PHE A 197 -4.11 13.87 16.00
N VAL A 198 -4.66 15.09 16.05
CA VAL A 198 -3.90 16.32 15.82
C VAL A 198 -2.80 16.50 16.88
N ASN A 199 -3.08 16.16 18.16
CA ASN A 199 -2.09 16.18 19.22
C ASN A 199 -0.98 15.13 18.98
N ASN A 200 -1.31 13.93 18.57
CA ASN A 200 -0.32 12.89 18.28
C ASN A 200 0.58 13.28 17.09
N ILE A 201 0.01 13.80 16.00
CA ILE A 201 0.82 14.33 14.87
C ILE A 201 1.73 15.46 15.33
N PHE A 202 1.24 16.35 16.18
CA PHE A 202 2.06 17.44 16.71
C PHE A 202 3.18 16.91 17.62
N LEU A 203 2.92 15.87 18.41
CA LEU A 203 3.94 15.19 19.20
C LEU A 203 5.01 14.54 18.30
N ASP A 204 4.60 13.84 17.25
CA ASP A 204 5.53 13.25 16.27
C ASP A 204 6.37 14.33 15.57
N TYR A 205 5.74 15.44 15.19
CA TYR A 205 6.45 16.60 14.65
C TYR A 205 7.51 17.15 15.61
N THR A 206 7.16 17.26 16.90
CA THR A 206 8.09 17.68 17.95
C THR A 206 9.25 16.70 18.11
N ASN A 207 8.96 15.39 18.09
CA ASN A 207 9.98 14.33 18.18
C ASN A 207 10.98 14.39 17.01
N LEU A 208 10.52 14.67 15.78
CA LEU A 208 11.42 14.89 14.64
C LEU A 208 12.37 16.08 14.83
N ILE A 209 11.92 17.13 15.52
CA ILE A 209 12.79 18.28 15.86
C ILE A 209 13.79 17.87 16.93
N ILE A 210 13.37 17.12 17.95
CA ILE A 210 14.26 16.58 19.00
C ILE A 210 15.35 15.68 18.41
N GLU A 211 15.02 14.85 17.40
CA GLU A 211 16.03 14.04 16.69
C GLU A 211 17.11 14.91 16.02
N LYS A 212 16.72 16.07 15.46
CA LYS A 212 17.68 17.02 14.89
C LYS A 212 18.57 17.67 15.98
N ILE A 213 18.00 17.98 17.15
CA ILE A 213 18.78 18.45 18.30
C ILE A 213 19.79 17.39 18.73
N ASN A 214 19.39 16.12 18.80
CA ASN A 214 20.28 15.01 19.10
C ASN A 214 21.41 14.85 18.05
N THR A 215 21.13 15.17 16.78
CA THR A 215 22.16 15.23 15.75
C THR A 215 23.17 16.33 16.01
N ILE A 216 22.75 17.53 16.45
CA ILE A 216 23.64 18.61 16.83
C ILE A 216 24.52 18.19 18.01
N ILE A 217 23.96 17.48 19.01
CA ILE A 217 24.76 16.98 20.16
C ILE A 217 25.85 16.01 19.68
N LYS A 218 25.56 15.13 18.74
CA LYS A 218 26.56 14.22 18.15
C LYS A 218 27.66 15.02 17.41
N LEU A 219 27.25 15.94 16.54
CA LEU A 219 28.18 16.81 15.81
C LEU A 219 29.05 17.64 16.73
N LEU A 220 28.53 18.12 17.87
CA LEU A 220 29.33 18.84 18.87
C LEU A 220 30.38 17.92 19.52
N ASN A 221 30.04 16.66 19.77
CA ASN A 221 30.99 15.66 20.26
C ASN A 221 32.08 15.35 19.21
N ASP A 222 31.69 15.20 17.95
CA ASP A 222 32.64 14.96 16.84
C ASP A 222 33.57 16.17 16.65
N LEU A 223 33.04 17.38 16.81
CA LEU A 223 33.82 18.63 16.73
C LEU A 223 34.92 18.70 17.82
N SER A 224 34.75 18.01 18.94
CA SER A 224 35.68 18.03 20.07
C SER A 224 37.09 17.54 19.71
N SER A 225 37.24 16.70 18.71
CA SER A 225 38.54 16.25 18.19
C SER A 225 39.19 17.21 17.20
N GLU A 226 38.46 18.19 16.68
CA GLU A 226 38.86 19.07 15.58
C GLU A 226 39.15 20.51 15.99
N VAL A 227 38.88 20.86 17.25
CA VAL A 227 39.00 22.23 17.78
C VAL A 227 39.57 22.28 19.21
N ASP A 228 40.05 23.46 19.62
CA ASP A 228 40.42 23.73 21.00
C ASP A 228 39.20 23.60 21.93
N GLY A 229 39.34 22.90 23.05
CA GLY A 229 38.25 22.62 24.01
C GLY A 229 37.42 23.82 24.45
N LYS A 230 38.06 25.02 24.46
CA LYS A 230 37.34 26.29 24.76
C LYS A 230 36.14 26.55 23.82
N TYR A 231 36.20 26.12 22.55
CA TYR A 231 35.10 26.29 21.62
C TYR A 231 33.95 25.36 21.93
N ILE A 232 34.25 24.15 22.42
CA ILE A 232 33.23 23.20 22.88
C ILE A 232 32.48 23.77 24.08
N ASP A 233 33.21 24.39 25.04
CA ASP A 233 32.59 25.05 26.19
C ASP A 233 31.71 26.23 25.78
N ILE A 234 32.13 27.01 24.77
CA ILE A 234 31.36 28.14 24.25
C ILE A 234 30.08 27.62 23.60
N TYR A 235 30.18 26.63 22.67
CA TYR A 235 29.02 26.10 21.97
C TYR A 235 28.07 25.33 22.89
N SER A 236 28.61 24.60 23.88
CA SER A 236 27.80 23.97 24.90
C SER A 236 26.96 24.98 25.70
N LYS A 237 27.53 26.16 26.02
CA LYS A 237 26.79 27.24 26.70
C LYS A 237 25.76 27.89 25.78
N GLU A 238 26.13 28.15 24.51
CA GLU A 238 25.22 28.76 23.53
C GLU A 238 24.00 27.85 23.25
N LEU A 239 24.19 26.53 23.28
CA LEU A 239 23.18 25.52 22.99
C LEU A 239 22.51 24.94 24.25
N ASP A 240 22.94 25.31 25.46
CA ASP A 240 22.45 24.72 26.72
C ASP A 240 20.93 24.80 26.86
N GLY A 241 20.34 25.96 26.53
CA GLY A 241 18.89 26.13 26.54
C GLY A 241 18.18 25.19 25.58
N LEU A 242 18.71 25.04 24.35
CA LEU A 242 18.16 24.17 23.35
C LEU A 242 18.27 22.68 23.74
N PHE A 243 19.43 22.28 24.30
CA PHE A 243 19.68 20.89 24.72
C PHE A 243 18.83 20.47 25.93
N LYS A 244 18.41 21.39 26.77
CA LYS A 244 17.52 21.16 27.91
C LYS A 244 16.05 21.21 27.56
N SER A 245 15.72 21.64 26.33
CA SER A 245 14.33 21.76 25.89
C SER A 245 13.71 20.39 25.76
N SER A 246 12.56 20.19 26.39
CA SER A 246 11.81 18.92 26.43
C SER A 246 10.51 18.94 25.62
N ASN A 247 10.07 20.11 25.17
CA ASN A 247 8.85 20.31 24.43
C ASN A 247 9.02 21.40 23.35
N TYR A 248 8.05 21.45 22.45
CA TYR A 248 8.07 22.34 21.29
C TYR A 248 8.24 23.83 21.67
N THR A 249 7.51 24.28 22.69
CA THR A 249 7.56 25.70 23.12
C THR A 249 8.93 26.09 23.67
N GLU A 250 9.56 25.21 24.43
CA GLU A 250 10.92 25.41 24.93
C GLU A 250 11.92 25.42 23.77
N ILE A 251 11.82 24.51 22.83
CA ILE A 251 12.66 24.45 21.63
C ILE A 251 12.53 25.75 20.84
N ARG A 252 11.32 26.22 20.57
CA ARG A 252 11.02 27.45 19.85
C ARG A 252 11.64 28.68 20.53
N ASN A 253 11.61 28.72 21.85
CA ASN A 253 12.14 29.85 22.61
C ASN A 253 13.69 29.84 22.74
N ASN A 254 14.30 28.66 22.63
CA ASN A 254 15.73 28.46 22.86
C ASN A 254 16.54 28.21 21.59
N VAL A 255 15.90 28.06 20.43
CA VAL A 255 16.61 27.84 19.17
C VAL A 255 17.40 29.11 18.78
N ILE A 256 18.62 28.90 18.32
CA ILE A 256 19.52 29.96 17.80
C ILE A 256 19.89 29.62 16.35
N THR A 257 20.19 30.62 15.54
CA THR A 257 20.47 30.44 14.10
C THR A 257 21.96 30.57 13.74
N SER A 258 22.80 30.85 14.72
CA SER A 258 24.23 31.03 14.53
C SER A 258 25.02 30.61 15.77
N LEU A 259 26.27 30.23 15.57
CA LEU A 259 27.25 29.93 16.62
C LEU A 259 28.43 30.89 16.53
N SER A 260 29.04 31.19 17.64
CA SER A 260 30.24 32.03 17.76
C SER A 260 31.32 31.65 16.75
N SER A 261 32.15 32.62 16.32
CA SER A 261 33.15 32.38 15.28
C SER A 261 34.22 31.39 15.74
N LEU A 262 34.55 30.44 14.86
CA LEU A 262 35.56 29.40 15.07
C LEU A 262 36.89 29.84 14.44
N ARG A 263 37.96 29.87 15.22
CA ARG A 263 39.33 30.23 14.75
C ARG A 263 40.25 29.05 15.02
N GLY A 264 41.18 28.77 14.08
CA GLY A 264 42.18 27.72 14.25
C GLY A 264 41.66 26.28 14.15
N ALA A 265 40.46 26.08 13.65
CA ALA A 265 39.92 24.77 13.41
C ALA A 265 40.46 24.13 12.11
N THR A 266 40.45 22.83 12.05
CA THR A 266 40.67 22.03 10.83
C THR A 266 39.59 22.34 9.80
N ASP A 267 39.79 21.93 8.55
CA ASP A 267 38.75 22.10 7.54
C ASP A 267 37.52 21.24 7.87
N LEU A 268 37.70 20.02 8.40
CA LEU A 268 36.63 19.18 8.90
C LEU A 268 35.85 19.86 10.05
N GLY A 269 36.55 20.49 11.00
CA GLY A 269 35.90 21.24 12.09
C GLY A 269 35.04 22.39 11.58
N LYS A 270 35.47 23.08 10.50
CA LYS A 270 34.66 24.12 9.85
C LYS A 270 33.40 23.56 9.17
N GLU A 271 33.54 22.39 8.52
CA GLU A 271 32.39 21.70 7.89
C GLU A 271 31.37 21.26 8.94
N ILE A 272 31.81 20.60 10.02
CA ILE A 272 30.93 20.19 11.13
C ILE A 272 30.17 21.39 11.69
N LYS A 273 30.88 22.52 11.97
CA LYS A 273 30.19 23.72 12.41
C LYS A 273 29.16 24.23 11.42
N LYS A 274 29.48 24.22 10.11
CA LYS A 274 28.56 24.66 9.06
C LYS A 274 27.30 23.78 9.03
N GLU A 275 27.46 22.47 9.19
CA GLU A 275 26.36 21.53 9.28
C GLU A 275 25.49 21.81 10.51
N MET A 276 26.08 21.98 11.71
CA MET A 276 25.35 22.35 12.91
C MET A 276 24.51 23.63 12.72
N VAL A 277 25.08 24.66 12.13
CA VAL A 277 24.37 25.92 11.83
C VAL A 277 23.25 25.69 10.81
N GLY A 278 23.46 24.81 9.84
CA GLY A 278 22.44 24.41 8.88
C GLY A 278 21.22 23.79 9.58
N ILE A 279 21.47 22.83 10.49
CA ILE A 279 20.40 22.16 11.27
C ILE A 279 19.70 23.16 12.21
N LEU A 280 20.45 24.07 12.87
CA LEU A 280 19.84 25.10 13.72
C LEU A 280 18.87 25.99 12.95
N LYS A 281 19.22 26.42 11.74
CA LYS A 281 18.35 27.22 10.87
C LYS A 281 17.12 26.40 10.42
N GLU A 282 17.30 25.12 10.18
CA GLU A 282 16.17 24.23 9.85
C GLU A 282 15.20 24.11 11.03
N ILE A 283 15.71 23.96 12.25
CA ILE A 283 14.89 23.92 13.48
C ILE A 283 14.15 25.26 13.65
N ASP A 284 14.83 26.39 13.50
CA ASP A 284 14.24 27.72 13.61
C ASP A 284 13.07 27.90 12.62
N ASN A 285 13.27 27.53 11.35
CA ASN A 285 12.22 27.55 10.32
C ASN A 285 11.05 26.64 10.67
N ARG A 286 11.28 25.47 11.26
CA ARG A 286 10.23 24.53 11.70
C ARG A 286 9.48 25.04 12.93
N CYS A 287 10.12 25.86 13.75
CA CYS A 287 9.55 26.46 14.95
C CYS A 287 8.99 27.88 14.73
N TYR A 288 8.78 28.31 13.48
CA TYR A 288 8.28 29.64 13.15
C TYR A 288 6.91 29.93 13.77
N TYR A 289 5.96 29.00 13.63
CA TYR A 289 4.63 29.12 14.24
C TYR A 289 4.60 28.56 15.66
N SER A 290 3.70 29.08 16.50
CA SER A 290 3.39 28.47 17.80
C SER A 290 2.62 27.15 17.63
N GLU A 291 2.56 26.35 18.70
CA GLU A 291 1.76 25.13 18.74
C GLU A 291 0.30 25.38 18.38
N ASP A 292 -0.29 26.42 19.01
CA ASP A 292 -1.69 26.77 18.76
C ASP A 292 -1.94 27.20 17.31
N GLU A 293 -1.03 27.96 16.71
CA GLU A 293 -1.11 28.37 15.31
C GLU A 293 -1.01 27.15 14.38
N ILE A 294 -0.09 26.21 14.63
CA ILE A 294 0.04 24.99 13.84
C ILE A 294 -1.24 24.16 13.90
N LYS A 295 -1.76 23.91 15.11
CA LYS A 295 -3.00 23.16 15.30
C LYS A 295 -4.20 23.87 14.68
N SER A 296 -4.29 25.18 14.84
CA SER A 296 -5.35 25.99 14.22
C SER A 296 -5.28 25.91 12.68
N ASN A 297 -4.08 25.96 12.10
CA ASN A 297 -3.90 25.83 10.67
C ASN A 297 -4.32 24.43 10.16
N ILE A 298 -4.01 23.35 10.92
CA ILE A 298 -4.51 22.01 10.58
C ILE A 298 -6.05 22.01 10.59
N TYR A 299 -6.68 22.51 11.65
CA TYR A 299 -8.15 22.54 11.73
C TYR A 299 -8.79 23.40 10.65
N SER A 300 -8.16 24.48 10.23
CA SER A 300 -8.69 25.36 9.17
C SER A 300 -8.75 24.67 7.80
N THR A 301 -8.01 23.59 7.58
CA THR A 301 -8.07 22.80 6.34
C THR A 301 -9.27 21.84 6.30
N LYS A 302 -9.95 21.60 7.42
CA LYS A 302 -11.03 20.62 7.58
C LYS A 302 -12.16 20.81 6.56
N ASP A 303 -12.61 22.04 6.39
CA ASP A 303 -13.73 22.34 5.49
C ASP A 303 -13.37 22.07 4.04
N TYR A 304 -12.14 22.37 3.64
CA TYR A 304 -11.64 22.06 2.29
C TYR A 304 -11.52 20.55 2.05
N VAL A 305 -11.04 19.80 3.04
CA VAL A 305 -10.96 18.32 2.97
C VAL A 305 -12.36 17.72 2.89
N PHE A 306 -13.34 18.28 3.61
CA PHE A 306 -14.74 17.85 3.53
C PHE A 306 -15.32 18.00 2.12
N VAL A 307 -15.04 19.12 1.44
CA VAL A 307 -15.45 19.33 0.04
C VAL A 307 -14.78 18.32 -0.90
N LEU A 308 -13.48 18.05 -0.73
CA LEU A 308 -12.78 17.05 -1.52
C LEU A 308 -13.39 15.65 -1.34
N ILE A 309 -13.71 15.27 -0.10
CA ILE A 309 -14.39 14.00 0.19
C ILE A 309 -15.76 13.94 -0.48
N LYS A 310 -16.53 15.02 -0.44
CA LYS A 310 -17.85 15.13 -1.11
C LYS A 310 -17.72 14.87 -2.62
N ILE A 311 -16.75 15.50 -3.28
CA ILE A 311 -16.49 15.33 -4.71
C ILE A 311 -16.05 13.88 -5.01
N ILE A 312 -15.13 13.31 -4.23
CA ILE A 312 -14.63 11.95 -4.43
C ILE A 312 -15.75 10.92 -4.23
N LYS A 313 -16.61 11.09 -3.22
CA LYS A 313 -17.78 10.23 -3.01
C LYS A 313 -18.74 10.27 -4.19
N GLU A 314 -19.08 11.47 -4.66
CA GLU A 314 -19.98 11.64 -5.79
C GLU A 314 -19.40 11.02 -7.07
N LEU A 315 -18.10 11.21 -7.32
CA LEU A 315 -17.38 10.58 -8.44
C LEU A 315 -17.50 9.05 -8.35
N ASN A 316 -17.23 8.46 -7.18
CA ASN A 316 -17.31 7.02 -6.98
C ASN A 316 -18.73 6.47 -7.18
N ILE A 317 -19.75 7.17 -6.67
CA ILE A 317 -21.16 6.77 -6.87
C ILE A 317 -21.50 6.75 -8.37
N ARG A 318 -21.12 7.79 -9.12
CA ARG A 318 -21.37 7.85 -10.58
C ARG A 318 -20.60 6.79 -11.34
N LEU A 319 -19.34 6.53 -10.96
CA LEU A 319 -18.51 5.46 -11.53
C LEU A 319 -19.11 4.07 -11.28
N ASP A 320 -19.53 3.78 -10.05
CA ASP A 320 -20.14 2.50 -9.70
C ASP A 320 -21.45 2.27 -10.47
N ASN A 321 -22.26 3.32 -10.63
CA ASN A 321 -23.48 3.27 -11.44
C ASN A 321 -23.16 3.01 -12.93
N TYR A 322 -22.15 3.68 -13.48
CA TYR A 322 -21.69 3.45 -14.85
C TYR A 322 -21.20 2.04 -15.04
N LYS A 323 -20.28 1.53 -14.20
CA LYS A 323 -19.75 0.16 -14.26
C LYS A 323 -20.87 -0.88 -14.18
N ARG A 324 -21.83 -0.68 -13.27
CA ARG A 324 -23.01 -1.56 -13.15
C ARG A 324 -23.89 -1.54 -14.40
N SER A 325 -24.10 -0.37 -15.01
CA SER A 325 -24.95 -0.23 -16.20
C SER A 325 -24.42 -1.00 -17.42
N ILE A 326 -23.09 -1.13 -17.53
CA ILE A 326 -22.42 -1.85 -18.62
C ILE A 326 -21.91 -3.24 -18.22
N ASN A 327 -22.10 -3.63 -16.96
CA ASN A 327 -21.60 -4.86 -16.34
C ASN A 327 -20.10 -5.11 -16.56
N LYS A 328 -19.30 -4.04 -16.51
CA LYS A 328 -17.84 -4.08 -16.65
C LYS A 328 -17.17 -3.37 -15.49
N TYR A 329 -16.11 -3.98 -14.97
CA TYR A 329 -15.48 -3.56 -13.72
C TYR A 329 -13.97 -3.50 -13.85
N GLU A 330 -13.30 -2.68 -13.01
CA GLU A 330 -11.85 -2.66 -12.89
C GLU A 330 -11.36 -3.91 -12.12
N PHE A 331 -10.09 -4.25 -12.22
CA PHE A 331 -9.49 -5.39 -11.50
C PHE A 331 -9.73 -5.32 -9.99
N ASN A 332 -9.57 -4.13 -9.40
CA ASN A 332 -9.79 -3.92 -7.97
C ASN A 332 -11.26 -4.16 -7.58
N ASP A 333 -12.21 -3.69 -8.39
CA ASP A 333 -13.63 -3.93 -8.14
C ASP A 333 -13.94 -5.43 -8.08
N ILE A 334 -13.40 -6.21 -9.03
CA ILE A 334 -13.59 -7.65 -9.09
C ILE A 334 -13.03 -8.33 -7.85
N SER A 335 -11.84 -7.94 -7.42
CA SER A 335 -11.20 -8.47 -6.22
C SER A 335 -12.01 -8.14 -4.97
N ILE A 336 -12.41 -6.88 -4.79
CA ILE A 336 -13.22 -6.42 -3.66
C ILE A 336 -14.59 -7.14 -3.63
N MET A 337 -15.27 -7.25 -4.78
CA MET A 337 -16.54 -7.95 -4.86
C MET A 337 -16.41 -9.45 -4.52
N ALA A 338 -15.34 -10.11 -4.99
CA ALA A 338 -15.06 -11.51 -4.65
C ALA A 338 -14.78 -11.68 -3.14
N ILE A 339 -13.97 -10.80 -2.55
CA ILE A 339 -13.72 -10.77 -1.10
C ILE A 339 -15.03 -10.61 -0.34
N ASN A 340 -15.88 -9.66 -0.73
CA ASN A 340 -17.16 -9.38 -0.07
C ASN A 340 -18.11 -10.59 -0.15
N ILE A 341 -18.15 -11.29 -1.29
CA ILE A 341 -18.93 -12.53 -1.42
C ILE A 341 -18.44 -13.56 -0.39
N VAL A 342 -17.15 -13.80 -0.30
CA VAL A 342 -16.56 -14.81 0.60
C VAL A 342 -16.72 -14.39 2.06
N LYS A 343 -16.51 -13.12 2.40
CA LYS A 343 -16.65 -12.61 3.78
C LYS A 343 -18.09 -12.66 4.29
N ASN A 344 -19.04 -12.26 3.45
CA ASN A 344 -20.42 -12.05 3.89
C ASN A 344 -21.31 -13.28 3.71
N ASN A 345 -20.86 -14.32 2.99
CA ASN A 345 -21.67 -15.53 2.72
C ASN A 345 -20.95 -16.76 3.25
N SER A 346 -21.40 -17.24 4.39
CA SER A 346 -20.81 -18.41 5.05
C SER A 346 -20.85 -19.67 4.17
N PHE A 347 -21.92 -19.87 3.40
CA PHE A 347 -22.04 -21.05 2.53
C PHE A 347 -21.00 -21.01 1.40
N VAL A 348 -20.72 -19.83 0.80
CA VAL A 348 -19.68 -19.69 -0.24
C VAL A 348 -18.31 -19.99 0.36
N ARG A 349 -18.05 -19.44 1.54
CA ARG A 349 -16.78 -19.66 2.26
C ARG A 349 -16.57 -21.14 2.56
N GLU A 350 -17.58 -21.84 3.06
CA GLU A 350 -17.47 -23.28 3.34
C GLU A 350 -17.36 -24.11 2.06
N GLU A 351 -18.08 -23.74 0.99
CA GLU A 351 -17.94 -24.41 -0.30
C GLU A 351 -16.52 -24.27 -0.86
N LEU A 352 -15.94 -23.08 -0.84
CA LEU A 352 -14.55 -22.84 -1.29
C LEU A 352 -13.53 -23.58 -0.41
N LYS A 353 -13.69 -23.55 0.93
CA LYS A 353 -12.84 -24.31 1.85
C LYS A 353 -12.86 -25.81 1.55
N ASN A 354 -14.03 -26.37 1.28
CA ASN A 354 -14.18 -27.79 0.99
C ASN A 354 -13.75 -28.16 -0.44
N SER A 355 -13.64 -27.16 -1.33
CA SER A 355 -13.20 -27.39 -2.71
C SER A 355 -11.70 -27.61 -2.83
N PHE A 356 -10.90 -27.06 -1.92
CA PHE A 356 -9.45 -27.08 -2.04
C PHE A 356 -8.78 -27.76 -0.84
N ASN A 357 -8.00 -28.82 -1.10
CA ASN A 357 -7.15 -29.49 -0.13
C ASN A 357 -5.80 -28.77 0.06
N GLU A 358 -5.38 -28.01 -0.96
CA GLU A 358 -4.11 -27.29 -0.95
C GLU A 358 -4.27 -25.97 -1.71
N ILE A 359 -3.72 -24.90 -1.13
CA ILE A 359 -3.61 -23.59 -1.77
C ILE A 359 -2.13 -23.25 -1.84
N CYS A 360 -1.63 -23.02 -3.04
CA CYS A 360 -0.23 -22.63 -3.29
C CYS A 360 -0.19 -21.26 -3.96
N VAL A 361 0.68 -20.40 -3.48
CA VAL A 361 0.90 -19.06 -4.05
C VAL A 361 2.35 -18.96 -4.48
N ASP A 362 2.59 -18.74 -5.78
CA ASP A 362 3.92 -18.44 -6.32
C ASP A 362 4.17 -16.95 -6.28
N GLU A 363 5.43 -16.54 -6.03
CA GLU A 363 5.87 -15.14 -5.90
C GLU A 363 5.03 -14.32 -4.90
N TYR A 364 4.82 -14.90 -3.70
CA TYR A 364 3.96 -14.30 -2.65
C TYR A 364 4.36 -12.86 -2.27
N GLN A 365 5.64 -12.49 -2.41
CA GLN A 365 6.13 -11.13 -2.14
C GLN A 365 5.54 -10.06 -3.08
N ASP A 366 5.00 -10.44 -4.22
CA ASP A 366 4.41 -9.53 -5.21
C ASP A 366 2.91 -9.30 -4.99
N THR A 367 2.30 -10.00 -4.00
CA THR A 367 0.87 -9.88 -3.70
C THR A 367 0.53 -8.54 -3.06
N SER A 368 -0.61 -7.97 -3.45
CA SER A 368 -1.19 -6.78 -2.81
C SER A 368 -1.99 -7.14 -1.55
N ASP A 369 -2.35 -6.15 -0.74
CA ASP A 369 -3.19 -6.35 0.46
C ASP A 369 -4.57 -6.96 0.11
N LEU A 370 -5.12 -6.64 -1.06
CA LEU A 370 -6.38 -7.24 -1.53
C LEU A 370 -6.21 -8.71 -1.94
N GLN A 371 -5.08 -9.07 -2.51
CA GLN A 371 -4.75 -10.46 -2.90
C GLN A 371 -4.38 -11.32 -1.70
#